data_f9f70e347d994005583fdd06b65d8c2f
#
_entry.id   f9f70e347d994005583fdd06b65d8c2f
#
_cell.length_a   1.000
_cell.length_b   1.000
_cell.length_c   1.000
_cell.angle_alpha   90.00
_cell.angle_beta   90.00
_cell.angle_gamma   90.00
#
_symmetry.space_group_name_H-M   'P 1'
#
loop_
_entity.id
_entity.type
_entity.pdbx_description
1 polymer ?
#
loop_
_entity_poly.entity_id
_entity_poly.type
_entity_poly.pdbx_seq_one_letter_code
_entity_poly.pdbx_strand_id
1 'polypeptide(L)'
;MVEETYKWPTRDEALSLVREPGLSELMGRAASVRDEGFGNIVTYSRKVFIPLTQLCRDVCHYCTFAQPPRPGERVYLPIDEVVDIAQRGADAGCREALFTLGDKPELRYPQARSELAALGHSTTIEYLVAATRAVFDATGLLPHANPGVATRSELLALK
;
A
#
# COMPACT_ATOMS: atom_id res chain seq x y z
N MET A 1 -26.19 -10.84 -18.09
CA MET A 1 -24.74 -10.59 -17.86
C MET A 1 -24.13 -10.41 -19.23
N VAL A 2 -23.81 -9.19 -19.60
CA VAL A 2 -23.13 -8.89 -20.86
C VAL A 2 -21.65 -9.03 -20.54
N GLU A 3 -21.02 -10.12 -20.99
CA GLU A 3 -19.57 -10.19 -21.10
C GLU A 3 -19.16 -9.21 -22.21
N GLU A 4 -19.01 -7.94 -21.85
CA GLU A 4 -18.26 -7.03 -22.69
C GLU A 4 -16.82 -7.50 -22.68
N THR A 5 -16.43 -8.17 -23.75
CA THR A 5 -15.04 -8.52 -24.01
C THR A 5 -14.25 -7.23 -24.17
N TYR A 6 -13.65 -6.76 -23.08
CA TYR A 6 -12.75 -5.60 -23.12
C TYR A 6 -11.63 -5.88 -24.14
N LYS A 7 -11.65 -5.11 -25.23
CA LYS A 7 -10.66 -5.24 -26.28
C LYS A 7 -9.44 -4.38 -25.92
N TRP A 8 -8.39 -5.05 -25.50
CA TRP A 8 -7.10 -4.37 -25.29
C TRP A 8 -6.60 -3.72 -26.58
N PRO A 9 -6.05 -2.50 -26.52
CA PRO A 9 -5.47 -1.86 -27.69
C PRO A 9 -4.30 -2.67 -28.22
N THR A 10 -4.15 -2.69 -29.52
CA THR A 10 -2.96 -3.25 -30.17
C THR A 10 -1.73 -2.41 -29.81
N ARG A 11 -0.53 -2.97 -30.03
CA ARG A 11 0.72 -2.24 -29.82
C ARG A 11 0.77 -0.93 -30.65
N ASP A 12 0.31 -0.98 -31.90
CA ASP A 12 0.36 0.18 -32.80
C ASP A 12 -0.65 1.26 -32.36
N GLU A 13 -1.84 0.88 -31.93
CA GLU A 13 -2.81 1.80 -31.32
C GLU A 13 -2.24 2.45 -30.05
N ALA A 14 -1.60 1.68 -29.17
CA ALA A 14 -0.98 2.23 -27.97
C ALA A 14 0.18 3.20 -28.29
N LEU A 15 1.00 2.88 -29.29
CA LEU A 15 2.10 3.75 -29.74
C LEU A 15 1.60 5.02 -30.44
N SER A 16 0.46 4.98 -31.13
CA SER A 16 -0.13 6.15 -31.75
C SER A 16 -0.55 7.20 -30.73
N LEU A 17 -1.02 6.77 -29.55
CA LEU A 17 -1.39 7.68 -28.45
C LEU A 17 -0.23 8.55 -27.97
N VAL A 18 1.01 8.08 -28.12
CA VAL A 18 2.22 8.85 -27.73
C VAL A 18 2.64 9.84 -28.83
N ARG A 19 2.29 9.56 -30.08
CA ARG A 19 2.84 10.27 -31.25
C ARG A 19 1.91 11.34 -31.85
N GLU A 20 0.61 11.11 -31.77
CA GLU A 20 -0.34 11.86 -32.61
C GLU A 20 -1.22 12.87 -31.85
N PRO A 21 -1.84 12.57 -30.71
CA PRO A 21 -2.70 13.55 -30.08
C PRO A 21 -1.91 14.56 -29.24
N GLY A 22 -2.33 15.81 -29.28
CA GLY A 22 -1.94 16.79 -28.28
C GLY A 22 -2.47 16.38 -26.90
N LEU A 23 -1.84 16.89 -25.84
CA LEU A 23 -2.21 16.54 -24.45
C LEU A 23 -3.71 16.75 -24.18
N SER A 24 -4.28 17.86 -24.62
CA SER A 24 -5.72 18.17 -24.42
C SER A 24 -6.63 17.16 -25.10
N GLU A 25 -6.28 16.69 -26.28
CA GLU A 25 -7.05 15.66 -26.99
C GLU A 25 -6.94 14.32 -26.28
N LEU A 26 -5.73 13.93 -25.85
CA LEU A 26 -5.52 12.69 -25.10
C LEU A 26 -6.31 12.69 -23.77
N MET A 27 -6.31 13.81 -23.06
CA MET A 27 -7.11 13.98 -21.84
C MET A 27 -8.62 13.88 -22.13
N GLY A 28 -9.10 14.48 -23.23
CA GLY A 28 -10.50 14.36 -23.63
C GLY A 28 -10.90 12.92 -23.94
N ARG A 29 -10.07 12.19 -24.68
CA ARG A 29 -10.30 10.76 -24.98
C ARG A 29 -10.31 9.90 -23.69
N ALA A 30 -9.37 10.14 -22.79
CA ALA A 30 -9.33 9.44 -21.50
C ALA A 30 -10.58 9.74 -20.65
N ALA A 31 -11.05 11.00 -20.64
CA ALA A 31 -12.27 11.38 -19.96
C ALA A 31 -13.51 10.68 -20.55
N SER A 32 -13.61 10.61 -21.88
CA SER A 32 -14.71 9.91 -22.56
C SER A 32 -14.77 8.43 -22.19
N VAL A 33 -13.64 7.73 -22.23
CA VAL A 33 -13.56 6.31 -21.83
C VAL A 33 -13.97 6.10 -20.37
N ARG A 34 -13.52 6.99 -19.48
CA ARG A 34 -13.95 6.96 -18.08
C ARG A 34 -15.46 7.14 -17.95
N ASP A 35 -16.01 8.15 -18.64
CA ASP A 35 -17.43 8.51 -18.54
C ASP A 35 -18.34 7.44 -19.15
N GLU A 36 -17.90 6.74 -20.18
CA GLU A 36 -18.59 5.58 -20.75
C GLU A 36 -18.69 4.44 -19.72
N GLY A 37 -17.63 4.20 -18.90
CA GLY A 37 -17.61 3.15 -17.90
C GLY A 37 -18.28 3.51 -16.58
N PHE A 38 -18.15 4.76 -16.13
CA PHE A 38 -18.50 5.18 -14.77
C PHE A 38 -19.43 6.39 -14.69
N GLY A 39 -19.82 6.98 -15.81
CA GLY A 39 -20.55 8.24 -15.84
C GLY A 39 -19.73 9.38 -15.20
N ASN A 40 -20.41 10.26 -14.51
CA ASN A 40 -19.80 11.37 -13.79
C ASN A 40 -19.53 11.04 -12.29
N ILE A 41 -19.55 9.76 -11.92
CA ILE A 41 -19.33 9.33 -10.54
C ILE A 41 -17.83 9.16 -10.30
N VAL A 42 -17.33 9.85 -9.27
CA VAL A 42 -15.97 9.70 -8.75
C VAL A 42 -16.07 9.17 -7.33
N THR A 43 -15.41 8.04 -7.07
CA THR A 43 -15.35 7.45 -5.74
C THR A 43 -14.01 7.79 -5.07
N TYR A 44 -14.03 7.88 -3.75
CA TYR A 44 -12.83 8.00 -2.94
C TYR A 44 -12.98 7.21 -1.64
N SER A 45 -11.86 6.77 -1.08
CA SER A 45 -11.83 6.16 0.25
C SER A 45 -10.96 6.98 1.18
N ARG A 46 -11.53 7.35 2.33
CA ARG A 46 -10.75 7.98 3.41
C ARG A 46 -9.94 6.93 4.13
N LYS A 47 -8.63 7.14 4.20
CA LYS A 47 -7.68 6.20 4.81
C LYS A 47 -6.90 6.88 5.92
N VAL A 48 -6.68 6.16 7.03
CA VAL A 48 -5.66 6.52 8.00
C VAL A 48 -4.33 5.91 7.58
N PHE A 49 -3.27 6.72 7.61
CA PHE A 49 -1.92 6.30 7.22
C PHE A 49 -1.17 5.70 8.42
N ILE A 50 -0.66 4.48 8.26
CA ILE A 50 0.09 3.75 9.28
C ILE A 50 1.48 3.39 8.71
N PRO A 51 2.54 4.14 9.06
CA PRO A 51 3.91 3.86 8.64
C PRO A 51 4.52 2.77 9.52
N LEU A 52 4.22 1.50 9.27
CA LEU A 52 4.58 0.37 10.12
C LEU A 52 6.09 0.27 10.38
N THR A 53 6.89 0.51 9.32
CA THR A 53 8.34 0.73 9.41
C THR A 53 8.81 1.61 8.25
N GLN A 54 9.74 2.52 8.53
CA GLN A 54 10.41 3.32 7.50
C GLN A 54 11.70 2.69 7.00
N LEU A 55 12.15 1.59 7.61
CA LEU A 55 13.30 0.86 7.08
C LEU A 55 12.94 0.14 5.77
N CYS A 56 13.85 0.13 4.81
CA CYS A 56 13.69 -0.57 3.55
C CYS A 56 15.02 -1.20 3.13
N ARG A 57 14.99 -2.42 2.58
CA ARG A 57 16.21 -3.02 2.02
C ARG A 57 16.69 -2.31 0.75
N ASP A 58 15.77 -1.67 0.02
CA ASP A 58 16.06 -1.01 -1.23
C ASP A 58 16.56 0.44 -1.05
N VAL A 59 17.22 0.95 -2.09
CA VAL A 59 17.68 2.34 -2.18
C VAL A 59 17.14 2.93 -3.47
N CYS A 60 15.97 3.55 -3.38
CA CYS A 60 15.30 4.17 -4.52
C CYS A 60 15.56 5.68 -4.52
N HIS A 61 16.13 6.21 -5.59
CA HIS A 61 16.51 7.64 -5.66
C HIS A 61 15.34 8.62 -5.54
N TYR A 62 14.11 8.19 -5.83
CA TYR A 62 12.92 9.03 -5.72
C TYR A 62 12.16 8.86 -4.39
N CYS A 63 12.50 7.85 -3.59
CA CYS A 63 11.77 7.52 -2.37
C CYS A 63 12.17 8.47 -1.23
N THR A 64 11.18 9.20 -0.71
CA THR A 64 11.34 10.07 0.46
C THR A 64 10.84 9.43 1.76
N PHE A 65 10.23 8.24 1.68
CA PHE A 65 9.66 7.54 2.82
C PHE A 65 10.70 6.74 3.60
N ALA A 66 11.58 6.02 2.89
CA ALA A 66 12.56 5.16 3.51
C ALA A 66 13.62 5.98 4.27
N GLN A 67 13.88 5.60 5.52
CA GLN A 67 14.90 6.21 6.39
C GLN A 67 15.85 5.13 6.90
N PRO A 68 17.16 5.42 7.01
CA PRO A 68 18.10 4.49 7.64
C PRO A 68 17.83 4.39 9.14
N PRO A 69 18.20 3.26 9.78
CA PRO A 69 18.03 3.12 11.23
C PRO A 69 18.93 4.12 11.97
N ARG A 70 18.41 4.67 13.07
CA ARG A 70 19.16 5.55 13.96
C ARG A 70 19.44 4.83 15.28
N PRO A 71 20.63 5.06 15.88
CA PRO A 71 20.97 4.42 17.15
C PRO A 71 19.95 4.77 18.25
N GLY A 72 19.42 3.75 18.93
CA GLY A 72 18.49 3.91 20.05
C GLY A 72 17.04 4.22 19.66
N GLU A 73 16.73 4.38 18.38
CA GLU A 73 15.34 4.55 17.91
C GLU A 73 14.72 3.19 17.54
N ARG A 74 13.42 3.05 17.84
CA ARG A 74 12.61 1.94 17.36
C ARG A 74 12.46 2.00 15.86
N VAL A 75 12.40 0.85 15.22
CA VAL A 75 12.29 0.76 13.75
C VAL A 75 10.95 0.20 13.28
N TYR A 76 10.13 -0.34 14.20
CA TYR A 76 8.75 -0.73 13.95
C TYR A 76 7.80 -0.01 14.91
N LEU A 77 6.62 0.34 14.43
CA LEU A 77 5.52 0.77 15.30
C LEU A 77 5.00 -0.46 16.08
N PRO A 78 4.92 -0.42 17.41
CA PRO A 78 4.30 -1.50 18.18
C PRO A 78 2.79 -1.56 17.97
N ILE A 79 2.19 -2.73 18.20
CA ILE A 79 0.77 -3.00 17.89
C ILE A 79 -0.18 -2.03 18.59
N ASP A 80 0.08 -1.67 19.83
CA ASP A 80 -0.73 -0.72 20.60
C ASP A 80 -0.76 0.66 19.94
N GLU A 81 0.39 1.18 19.50
CA GLU A 81 0.47 2.46 18.77
C GLU A 81 -0.21 2.36 17.38
N VAL A 82 -0.07 1.22 16.69
CA VAL A 82 -0.75 0.95 15.43
C VAL A 82 -2.27 1.01 15.60
N VAL A 83 -2.80 0.36 16.65
CA VAL A 83 -4.23 0.36 16.97
C VAL A 83 -4.69 1.75 17.37
N ASP A 84 -3.93 2.50 18.16
CA ASP A 84 -4.25 3.88 18.53
C ASP A 84 -4.36 4.81 17.32
N ILE A 85 -3.44 4.69 16.36
CA ILE A 85 -3.49 5.45 15.10
C ILE A 85 -4.76 5.07 14.32
N ALA A 86 -5.05 3.77 14.22
CA ALA A 86 -6.22 3.28 13.52
C ALA A 86 -7.52 3.76 14.17
N GLN A 87 -7.62 3.74 15.51
CA GLN A 87 -8.79 4.22 16.23
C GLN A 87 -9.06 5.70 15.98
N ARG A 88 -8.03 6.55 16.06
CA ARG A 88 -8.17 7.98 15.69
C ARG A 88 -8.64 8.15 14.24
N GLY A 89 -8.19 7.28 13.32
CA GLY A 89 -8.66 7.27 11.95
C GLY A 89 -10.14 6.88 11.85
N ALA A 90 -10.58 5.87 12.57
CA ALA A 90 -11.97 5.43 12.62
C ALA A 90 -12.88 6.53 13.16
N ASP A 91 -12.48 7.19 14.26
CA ASP A 91 -13.20 8.30 14.86
C ASP A 91 -13.31 9.52 13.92
N ALA A 92 -12.30 9.72 13.06
CA ALA A 92 -12.32 10.73 12.00
C ALA A 92 -13.13 10.29 10.75
N GLY A 93 -13.75 9.12 10.77
CA GLY A 93 -14.59 8.60 9.69
C GLY A 93 -13.82 7.98 8.53
N CYS A 94 -12.57 7.53 8.74
CA CYS A 94 -11.87 6.68 7.79
C CYS A 94 -12.59 5.34 7.63
N ARG A 95 -12.36 4.68 6.50
CA ARG A 95 -12.92 3.35 6.18
C ARG A 95 -11.83 2.31 6.00
N GLU A 96 -10.62 2.74 5.75
CA GLU A 96 -9.47 1.88 5.55
C GLU A 96 -8.28 2.35 6.38
N ALA A 97 -7.43 1.39 6.77
CA ALA A 97 -6.13 1.61 7.37
C ALA A 97 -5.05 1.28 6.35
N LEU A 98 -4.34 2.31 5.85
CA LEU A 98 -3.29 2.17 4.86
C LEU A 98 -1.95 1.88 5.53
N PHE A 99 -1.54 0.63 5.52
CA PHE A 99 -0.23 0.20 5.98
C PHE A 99 0.83 0.46 4.92
N THR A 100 1.74 1.38 5.22
CA THR A 100 2.90 1.67 4.38
C THR A 100 4.16 1.25 5.11
N LEU A 101 5.05 0.57 4.41
CA LEU A 101 6.28 0.04 4.98
C LEU A 101 7.36 -0.07 3.90
N GLY A 102 8.63 -0.14 4.35
CA GLY A 102 9.72 -0.48 3.46
C GLY A 102 9.78 -1.99 3.18
N ASP A 103 10.32 -2.36 2.02
CA ASP A 103 10.41 -3.75 1.59
C ASP A 103 11.45 -4.52 2.41
N LYS A 104 11.01 -5.55 3.12
CA LYS A 104 11.81 -6.57 3.84
C LYS A 104 13.11 -6.05 4.49
N PRO A 105 13.05 -5.05 5.37
CA PRO A 105 14.24 -4.46 5.97
C PRO A 105 15.06 -5.46 6.78
N GLU A 106 14.48 -6.54 7.28
CA GLU A 106 15.16 -7.63 7.99
C GLU A 106 16.24 -8.30 7.14
N LEU A 107 16.14 -8.25 5.81
CA LEU A 107 17.17 -8.79 4.92
C LEU A 107 18.43 -7.91 4.88
N ARG A 108 18.32 -6.64 5.29
CA ARG A 108 19.43 -5.67 5.25
C ARG A 108 19.91 -5.28 6.64
N TYR A 109 18.99 -5.00 7.56
CA TYR A 109 19.33 -4.37 8.84
C TYR A 109 19.26 -5.34 10.02
N PRO A 110 20.36 -5.50 10.80
CA PRO A 110 20.32 -6.27 12.05
C PRO A 110 19.30 -5.76 13.06
N GLN A 111 19.10 -4.43 13.14
CA GLN A 111 18.12 -3.80 14.03
C GLN A 111 16.70 -4.27 13.72
N ALA A 112 16.33 -4.38 12.44
CA ALA A 112 15.02 -4.89 12.03
C ALA A 112 14.81 -6.33 12.50
N ARG A 113 15.82 -7.19 12.35
CA ARG A 113 15.76 -8.59 12.84
C ARG A 113 15.61 -8.67 14.35
N SER A 114 16.40 -7.89 15.08
CA SER A 114 16.38 -7.89 16.54
C SER A 114 15.03 -7.42 17.08
N GLU A 115 14.47 -6.36 16.48
CA GLU A 115 13.20 -5.80 16.93
C GLU A 115 12.02 -6.70 16.55
N LEU A 116 12.01 -7.30 15.35
CA LEU A 116 11.03 -8.31 14.96
C LEU A 116 11.04 -9.50 15.94
N ALA A 117 12.22 -10.02 16.29
CA ALA A 117 12.35 -11.11 17.26
C ALA A 117 11.82 -10.71 18.63
N ALA A 118 12.06 -9.48 19.09
CA ALA A 118 11.51 -8.96 20.34
C ALA A 118 9.97 -8.82 20.29
N LEU A 119 9.40 -8.55 19.12
CA LEU A 119 7.96 -8.51 18.86
C LEU A 119 7.34 -9.90 18.62
N GLY A 120 8.15 -10.97 18.60
CA GLY A 120 7.70 -12.35 18.43
C GLY A 120 7.53 -12.77 16.96
N HIS A 121 8.16 -12.06 16.02
CA HIS A 121 8.06 -12.31 14.59
C HIS A 121 9.42 -12.53 13.93
N SER A 122 9.43 -13.24 12.80
CA SER A 122 10.66 -13.51 12.04
C SER A 122 10.80 -12.58 10.82
N THR A 123 9.69 -12.10 10.27
CA THR A 123 9.66 -11.29 9.07
C THR A 123 8.75 -10.07 9.22
N THR A 124 9.03 -9.03 8.44
CA THR A 124 8.17 -7.84 8.36
C THR A 124 6.76 -8.19 7.88
N ILE A 125 6.62 -9.17 7.00
CA ILE A 125 5.30 -9.59 6.50
C ILE A 125 4.50 -10.31 7.60
N GLU A 126 5.12 -11.18 8.41
CA GLU A 126 4.45 -11.78 9.58
C GLU A 126 3.96 -10.70 10.55
N TYR A 127 4.78 -9.70 10.83
CA TYR A 127 4.39 -8.59 11.67
C TYR A 127 3.26 -7.75 11.05
N LEU A 128 3.29 -7.51 9.74
CA LEU A 128 2.22 -6.83 9.02
C LEU A 128 0.89 -7.60 9.15
N VAL A 129 0.90 -8.93 9.01
CA VAL A 129 -0.29 -9.78 9.20
C VAL A 129 -0.87 -9.60 10.61
N ALA A 130 -0.02 -9.62 11.64
CA ALA A 130 -0.46 -9.40 13.01
C ALA A 130 -1.04 -7.99 13.22
N ALA A 131 -0.38 -6.96 12.68
CA ALA A 131 -0.80 -5.57 12.79
C ALA A 131 -2.13 -5.30 12.05
N THR A 132 -2.30 -5.83 10.84
CA THR A 132 -3.54 -5.68 10.07
C THR A 132 -4.72 -6.35 10.77
N ARG A 133 -4.52 -7.54 11.33
CA ARG A 133 -5.55 -8.24 12.13
C ARG A 133 -5.92 -7.46 13.36
N ALA A 134 -4.94 -6.99 14.15
CA ALA A 134 -5.18 -6.21 15.36
C ALA A 134 -6.01 -4.94 15.06
N VAL A 135 -5.70 -4.23 13.96
CA VAL A 135 -6.46 -3.05 13.54
C VAL A 135 -7.89 -3.41 13.15
N PHE A 136 -8.07 -4.45 12.36
CA PHE A 136 -9.41 -4.88 11.94
C PHE A 136 -10.26 -5.30 13.13
N ASP A 137 -9.71 -6.11 14.05
CA ASP A 137 -10.41 -6.59 15.23
C ASP A 137 -10.79 -5.45 16.18
N ALA A 138 -9.92 -4.44 16.34
CA ALA A 138 -10.15 -3.32 17.24
C ALA A 138 -11.08 -2.24 16.67
N THR A 139 -11.02 -1.97 15.36
CA THR A 139 -11.64 -0.77 14.77
C THR A 139 -12.64 -1.06 13.64
N GLY A 140 -12.61 -2.25 13.05
CA GLY A 140 -13.37 -2.60 11.85
C GLY A 140 -12.90 -1.89 10.57
N LEU A 141 -11.82 -1.10 10.61
CA LEU A 141 -11.21 -0.53 9.40
C LEU A 141 -10.66 -1.63 8.51
N LEU A 142 -10.93 -1.53 7.20
CA LEU A 142 -10.39 -2.48 6.23
C LEU A 142 -8.89 -2.24 6.05
N PRO A 143 -8.02 -3.25 6.28
CA PRO A 143 -6.60 -3.11 6.04
C PRO A 143 -6.30 -2.97 4.54
N HIS A 144 -5.52 -1.97 4.19
CA HIS A 144 -4.96 -1.76 2.86
C HIS A 144 -3.45 -1.86 2.97
N ALA A 145 -2.88 -3.00 2.62
CA ALA A 145 -1.47 -3.28 2.80
C ALA A 145 -0.66 -3.01 1.52
N ASN A 146 0.47 -2.30 1.67
CA ASN A 146 1.49 -2.14 0.65
C ASN A 146 2.75 -2.95 1.06
N PRO A 147 2.75 -4.28 0.93
CA PRO A 147 3.75 -5.15 1.54
C PRO A 147 5.10 -5.16 0.82
N GLY A 148 5.24 -4.47 -0.32
CA GLY A 148 6.39 -4.61 -1.19
C GLY A 148 6.38 -5.94 -1.95
N VAL A 149 7.57 -6.52 -2.20
CA VAL A 149 7.71 -7.81 -2.89
C VAL A 149 7.34 -8.95 -1.94
N ALA A 150 6.25 -9.66 -2.25
CA ALA A 150 5.75 -10.75 -1.45
C ALA A 150 5.71 -12.07 -2.24
N THR A 151 6.02 -13.17 -1.57
CA THR A 151 5.85 -14.52 -2.08
C THR A 151 4.37 -14.92 -2.08
N ARG A 152 4.02 -16.00 -2.79
CA ARG A 152 2.64 -16.52 -2.77
C ARG A 152 2.18 -16.88 -1.35
N SER A 153 3.04 -17.47 -0.54
CA SER A 153 2.70 -17.83 0.85
C SER A 153 2.44 -16.60 1.71
N GLU A 154 3.25 -15.55 1.57
CA GLU A 154 3.06 -14.28 2.27
C GLU A 154 1.75 -13.59 1.85
N LEU A 155 1.41 -13.60 0.54
CA LEU A 155 0.13 -13.08 0.05
C LEU A 155 -1.07 -13.86 0.58
N LEU A 156 -0.95 -15.20 0.71
CA LEU A 156 -2.01 -16.02 1.30
C LEU A 156 -2.18 -15.76 2.79
N ALA A 157 -1.11 -15.42 3.51
CA ALA A 157 -1.18 -15.06 4.92
C ALA A 157 -1.84 -13.67 5.15
N LEU A 158 -1.71 -12.77 4.19
CA LEU A 158 -2.36 -11.44 4.21
C LEU A 158 -3.84 -11.48 3.80
N LYS A 159 -4.32 -12.56 3.21
CA LYS A 159 -5.72 -12.75 2.78
C LYS A 159 -6.61 -13.17 3.94
#